data_0cea7e38cb70a1a5d605581b881d5279
#
_entry.id   0cea7e38cb70a1a5d605581b881d5279
#
_cell.length_a   1.000
_cell.length_b   1.000
_cell.length_c   1.000
_cell.angle_alpha   90.00
_cell.angle_beta   90.00
_cell.angle_gamma   90.00
#
_symmetry.space_group_name_H-M   'P 1'
#
loop_
_entity.id
_entity.type
_entity.pdbx_description
1 polymer ?
#
loop_
_entity_poly.entity_id
_entity_poly.type
_entity_poly.pdbx_seq_one_letter_code
_entity_poly.pdbx_strand_id
1 'polypeptide(L)'
;MSPATSGTDRSGLRCEVITNAAGLAGLWPEWEALWRCVPDAWPFASPAWLRPWWDVFGTARPVVATVKDASGLVGVLPLYRYEDRLLPMGVGLSDCFDALLAPRAPVRAELLLALALEAACVNRCDLPDLPDGARLRTAGAPASWRITAWDGPNCPVLQLRPDPAIPKGMRRDIRQARHRAERAGGWTVERADLTTLPALLGQFFDLHAARWARRGQPGALADADVRRFHETAAPGLLRAGILRLEVLRLRGRIVAVIYALLTADRLCFYLGGFDPEGAYESPGTILMAHMVEEAAREKRREVHFLRGEETYKYAWGGIDRRNTGLTLSRVETTGA
;
A
#
# COMPACT_ATOMS: atom_id res chain seq x y z
N MET A 1 4.32 31.10 -15.23
CA MET A 1 4.93 29.97 -15.96
C MET A 1 6.41 29.95 -15.57
N SER A 2 6.80 29.17 -14.55
CA SER A 2 8.23 28.96 -14.24
C SER A 2 8.66 27.66 -14.90
N PRO A 3 9.83 27.62 -15.56
CA PRO A 3 10.29 26.43 -16.26
C PRO A 3 10.70 25.34 -15.27
N ALA A 4 10.44 24.10 -15.67
CA ALA A 4 10.97 22.92 -15.02
C ALA A 4 12.51 23.01 -15.00
N THR A 5 13.13 22.88 -13.84
CA THR A 5 14.59 22.82 -13.69
C THR A 5 15.05 21.45 -14.19
N SER A 6 15.44 21.36 -15.46
CA SER A 6 16.08 20.17 -16.01
C SER A 6 17.59 20.39 -16.06
N GLY A 7 18.33 19.65 -15.25
CA GLY A 7 19.79 19.59 -15.29
C GLY A 7 20.24 18.20 -15.75
N THR A 8 21.16 18.12 -16.72
CA THR A 8 21.83 16.87 -17.08
C THR A 8 23.15 16.84 -16.34
N ASP A 9 23.35 15.87 -15.46
CA ASP A 9 24.61 15.63 -14.76
C ASP A 9 25.61 14.89 -15.68
N ARG A 10 26.95 14.99 -15.38
CA ARG A 10 28.02 14.28 -16.06
C ARG A 10 27.87 12.74 -16.09
N SER A 11 26.95 12.20 -15.31
CA SER A 11 26.58 10.77 -15.27
C SER A 11 25.57 10.34 -16.34
N GLY A 12 25.11 11.26 -17.22
CA GLY A 12 24.06 10.97 -18.21
C GLY A 12 22.66 10.86 -17.61
N LEU A 13 22.48 11.20 -16.32
CA LEU A 13 21.20 11.23 -15.65
C LEU A 13 20.48 12.56 -15.90
N ARG A 14 19.18 12.47 -16.16
CA ARG A 14 18.29 13.62 -16.28
C ARG A 14 17.36 13.67 -15.06
N CYS A 15 17.48 14.73 -14.28
CA CYS A 15 16.66 14.98 -13.10
C CYS A 15 15.55 16.00 -13.45
N GLU A 16 14.33 15.72 -13.00
CA GLU A 16 13.19 16.59 -13.22
C GLU A 16 12.22 16.50 -12.02
N VAL A 17 11.55 17.62 -11.71
CA VAL A 17 10.45 17.63 -10.73
C VAL A 17 9.16 18.05 -11.44
N ILE A 18 8.21 17.13 -11.47
CA ILE A 18 6.88 17.34 -12.08
C ILE A 18 6.00 18.04 -11.07
N THR A 19 5.48 19.22 -11.45
CA THR A 19 4.72 20.08 -10.56
C THR A 19 3.34 20.47 -11.12
N ASN A 20 2.88 19.79 -12.17
CA ASN A 20 1.58 20.03 -12.78
C ASN A 20 0.90 18.72 -13.23
N ALA A 21 -0.41 18.79 -13.39
CA ALA A 21 -1.23 17.62 -13.72
C ALA A 21 -0.91 17.01 -15.10
N ALA A 22 -0.55 17.82 -16.08
CA ALA A 22 -0.23 17.33 -17.43
C ALA A 22 1.06 16.51 -17.44
N GLY A 23 2.10 17.00 -16.77
CA GLY A 23 3.36 16.26 -16.59
C GLY A 23 3.16 14.97 -15.81
N LEU A 24 2.35 15.00 -14.74
CA LEU A 24 2.01 13.79 -13.98
C LEU A 24 1.24 12.78 -14.85
N ALA A 25 0.28 13.25 -15.66
CA ALA A 25 -0.45 12.38 -16.58
C ALA A 25 0.46 11.69 -17.60
N GLY A 26 1.47 12.40 -18.12
CA GLY A 26 2.47 11.84 -19.03
C GLY A 26 3.43 10.85 -18.40
N LEU A 27 3.61 10.90 -17.07
CA LEU A 27 4.57 10.04 -16.35
C LEU A 27 4.04 8.62 -16.09
N TRP A 28 2.72 8.41 -15.97
CA TRP A 28 2.15 7.15 -15.53
C TRP A 28 2.64 5.91 -16.31
N PRO A 29 2.80 5.92 -17.65
CA PRO A 29 3.28 4.76 -18.38
C PRO A 29 4.74 4.37 -18.03
N GLU A 30 5.64 5.37 -17.93
CA GLU A 30 7.03 5.13 -17.56
C GLU A 30 7.14 4.65 -16.10
N TRP A 31 6.31 5.21 -15.21
CA TRP A 31 6.27 4.79 -13.81
C TRP A 31 5.75 3.36 -13.66
N GLU A 32 4.75 2.96 -14.44
CA GLU A 32 4.26 1.57 -14.45
C GLU A 32 5.37 0.61 -14.90
N ALA A 33 6.15 0.97 -15.93
CA ALA A 33 7.29 0.18 -16.38
C ALA A 33 8.36 0.06 -15.28
N LEU A 34 8.70 1.16 -14.61
CA LEU A 34 9.62 1.16 -13.48
C LEU A 34 9.11 0.29 -12.34
N TRP A 35 7.83 0.44 -11.94
CA TRP A 35 7.26 -0.32 -10.83
C TRP A 35 7.34 -1.82 -11.07
N ARG A 36 7.07 -2.27 -12.29
CA ARG A 36 7.18 -3.69 -12.67
C ARG A 36 8.61 -4.23 -12.63
N CYS A 37 9.60 -3.37 -12.83
CA CYS A 37 11.02 -3.76 -12.80
C CYS A 37 11.60 -3.84 -11.38
N VAL A 38 10.89 -3.35 -10.35
CA VAL A 38 11.35 -3.33 -8.96
C VAL A 38 10.71 -4.48 -8.17
N PRO A 39 11.45 -5.58 -7.89
CA PRO A 39 10.88 -6.82 -7.34
C PRO A 39 10.25 -6.65 -5.95
N ASP A 40 10.77 -5.74 -5.14
CA ASP A 40 10.35 -5.46 -3.77
C ASP A 40 9.40 -4.25 -3.67
N ALA A 41 8.95 -3.70 -4.81
CA ALA A 41 8.04 -2.56 -4.84
C ALA A 41 6.74 -2.86 -4.08
N TRP A 42 6.32 -1.89 -3.27
CA TRP A 42 5.04 -1.98 -2.59
C TRP A 42 3.88 -1.73 -3.57
N PRO A 43 2.72 -2.37 -3.36
CA PRO A 43 1.54 -2.12 -4.20
C PRO A 43 1.10 -0.65 -4.15
N PHE A 44 1.34 0.01 -3.02
CA PHE A 44 1.04 1.42 -2.78
C PHE A 44 1.88 2.40 -3.61
N ALA A 45 3.01 1.94 -4.19
CA ALA A 45 3.84 2.73 -5.10
C ALA A 45 3.45 2.54 -6.58
N SER A 46 2.46 1.69 -6.89
CA SER A 46 2.02 1.44 -8.26
C SER A 46 1.16 2.58 -8.81
N PRO A 47 1.26 2.90 -10.11
CA PRO A 47 0.30 3.79 -10.76
C PRO A 47 -1.15 3.32 -10.65
N ALA A 48 -1.40 2.01 -10.61
CA ALA A 48 -2.74 1.46 -10.43
C ALA A 48 -3.37 1.82 -9.07
N TRP A 49 -2.55 2.14 -8.07
CA TRP A 49 -2.98 2.67 -6.77
C TRP A 49 -2.96 4.20 -6.72
N LEU A 50 -1.85 4.82 -7.13
CA LEU A 50 -1.62 6.25 -6.90
C LEU A 50 -2.38 7.16 -7.87
N ARG A 51 -2.64 6.72 -9.12
CA ARG A 51 -3.42 7.50 -10.06
C ARG A 51 -4.88 7.67 -9.60
N PRO A 52 -5.64 6.61 -9.24
CA PRO A 52 -6.97 6.76 -8.67
C PRO A 52 -6.99 7.57 -7.36
N TRP A 53 -5.95 7.40 -6.52
CA TRP A 53 -5.81 8.22 -5.32
C TRP A 53 -5.69 9.71 -5.68
N TRP A 54 -4.86 10.02 -6.67
CA TRP A 54 -4.69 11.39 -7.14
C TRP A 54 -5.98 11.96 -7.76
N ASP A 55 -6.71 11.16 -8.51
CA ASP A 55 -7.98 11.56 -9.14
C ASP A 55 -9.08 11.89 -8.12
N VAL A 56 -9.03 11.26 -6.93
CA VAL A 56 -10.03 11.48 -5.86
C VAL A 56 -9.57 12.53 -4.84
N PHE A 57 -8.31 12.50 -4.42
CA PHE A 57 -7.79 13.31 -3.30
C PHE A 57 -6.78 14.38 -3.73
N GLY A 58 -6.33 14.38 -4.97
CA GLY A 58 -5.29 15.26 -5.48
C GLY A 58 -5.77 16.69 -5.76
N THR A 59 -6.25 17.38 -4.74
CA THR A 59 -6.69 18.81 -4.83
C THR A 59 -5.54 19.80 -4.87
N ALA A 60 -4.30 19.34 -4.72
CA ALA A 60 -3.12 20.16 -4.52
C ALA A 60 -2.09 20.02 -5.67
N ARG A 61 -0.92 20.64 -5.52
CA ARG A 61 0.15 20.61 -6.52
C ARG A 61 0.98 19.35 -6.38
N PRO A 62 1.16 18.51 -7.43
CA PRO A 62 2.11 17.39 -7.40
C PRO A 62 3.55 17.94 -7.28
N VAL A 63 4.40 17.21 -6.58
CA VAL A 63 5.84 17.45 -6.50
C VAL A 63 6.52 16.09 -6.63
N VAL A 64 6.60 15.61 -7.87
CA VAL A 64 7.13 14.27 -8.18
C VAL A 64 8.53 14.41 -8.71
N ALA A 65 9.52 14.08 -7.87
CA ALA A 65 10.90 14.04 -8.29
C ALA A 65 11.17 12.77 -9.11
N THR A 66 11.82 12.93 -10.25
CA THR A 66 12.14 11.86 -11.20
C THR A 66 13.59 11.90 -11.62
N VAL A 67 14.16 10.72 -11.88
CA VAL A 67 15.46 10.56 -12.51
C VAL A 67 15.30 9.58 -13.67
N LYS A 68 15.80 9.98 -14.83
CA LYS A 68 15.84 9.18 -16.05
C LYS A 68 17.28 8.99 -16.52
N ASP A 69 17.56 7.83 -17.09
CA ASP A 69 18.77 7.55 -17.86
C ASP A 69 18.43 7.23 -19.32
N ALA A 70 19.39 6.67 -20.07
CA ALA A 70 19.18 6.28 -21.45
C ALA A 70 18.10 5.17 -21.62
N SER A 71 17.79 4.42 -20.57
CA SER A 71 16.77 3.35 -20.58
C SER A 71 15.36 3.85 -20.20
N GLY A 72 15.24 5.09 -19.73
CA GLY A 72 13.99 5.70 -19.29
C GLY A 72 13.97 6.07 -17.83
N LEU A 73 12.78 5.99 -17.18
CA LEU A 73 12.61 6.34 -15.77
C LEU A 73 13.28 5.30 -14.87
N VAL A 74 14.24 5.72 -14.05
CA VAL A 74 15.00 4.86 -13.12
C VAL A 74 14.79 5.22 -11.64
N GLY A 75 14.16 6.35 -11.36
CA GLY A 75 13.82 6.75 -10.00
C GLY A 75 12.63 7.69 -9.96
N VAL A 76 11.74 7.49 -8.97
CA VAL A 76 10.60 8.37 -8.71
C VAL A 76 10.31 8.48 -7.21
N LEU A 77 10.05 9.69 -6.73
CA LEU A 77 9.57 10.01 -5.39
C LEU A 77 8.27 10.80 -5.51
N PRO A 78 7.12 10.19 -5.23
CA PRO A 78 5.81 10.78 -5.42
C PRO A 78 5.35 11.57 -4.20
N LEU A 79 5.64 12.84 -4.18
CA LEU A 79 5.13 13.77 -3.19
C LEU A 79 4.11 14.73 -3.80
N TYR A 80 3.38 15.43 -2.93
CA TYR A 80 2.53 16.56 -3.28
C TYR A 80 2.59 17.62 -2.20
N ARG A 81 2.36 18.87 -2.59
CA ARG A 81 2.26 19.96 -1.64
C ARG A 81 0.85 20.04 -1.08
N TYR A 82 0.76 19.96 0.23
CA TYR A 82 -0.47 20.20 0.99
C TYR A 82 -0.22 21.36 1.94
N GLU A 83 -0.90 22.48 1.69
CA GLU A 83 -0.65 23.75 2.42
C GLU A 83 0.83 24.16 2.40
N ASP A 84 1.49 24.17 3.55
CA ASP A 84 2.88 24.57 3.77
C ASP A 84 3.87 23.40 3.84
N ARG A 85 3.43 22.18 3.54
CA ARG A 85 4.23 20.97 3.68
C ARG A 85 4.18 20.05 2.46
N LEU A 86 5.16 19.15 2.37
CA LEU A 86 5.14 18.00 1.47
C LEU A 86 4.62 16.77 2.19
N LEU A 87 3.77 16.02 1.51
CA LEU A 87 3.28 14.71 1.93
C LEU A 87 3.45 13.70 0.80
N PRO A 88 3.57 12.39 1.08
CA PRO A 88 3.56 11.37 0.04
C PRO A 88 2.18 11.21 -0.60
N MET A 89 2.13 11.02 -1.91
CA MET A 89 0.92 10.58 -2.59
C MET A 89 0.45 9.25 -1.99
N GLY A 90 -0.84 9.08 -1.82
CA GLY A 90 -1.40 7.89 -1.19
C GLY A 90 -1.54 7.99 0.33
N VAL A 91 -1.07 9.06 0.96
CA VAL A 91 -1.19 9.25 2.43
C VAL A 91 -2.64 9.07 2.89
N GLY A 92 -2.82 8.43 4.05
CA GLY A 92 -4.13 8.10 4.62
C GLY A 92 -4.64 6.72 4.19
N LEU A 93 -4.38 6.28 2.96
CA LEU A 93 -4.81 4.98 2.46
C LEU A 93 -3.65 4.00 2.20
N SER A 94 -2.44 4.49 2.02
CA SER A 94 -1.24 3.64 1.88
C SER A 94 -0.65 3.31 3.25
N ASP A 95 -0.27 2.06 3.46
CA ASP A 95 0.32 1.58 4.71
C ASP A 95 1.86 1.50 4.65
N CYS A 96 2.43 1.65 3.46
CA CYS A 96 3.87 1.67 3.25
C CYS A 96 4.21 2.68 2.17
N PHE A 97 5.27 3.44 2.41
CA PHE A 97 5.76 4.46 1.50
C PHE A 97 7.28 4.36 1.34
N ASP A 98 7.80 4.55 0.11
CA ASP A 98 9.23 4.69 -0.18
C ASP A 98 9.43 5.35 -1.55
N ALA A 99 10.66 5.77 -1.83
CA ALA A 99 11.10 6.09 -3.18
C ALA A 99 11.20 4.81 -4.02
N LEU A 100 10.73 4.85 -5.26
CA LEU A 100 10.86 3.73 -6.19
C LEU A 100 12.11 3.93 -7.04
N LEU A 101 13.07 3.01 -6.94
CA LEU A 101 14.34 3.05 -7.64
C LEU A 101 14.57 1.74 -8.41
N ALA A 102 15.02 1.85 -9.66
CA ALA A 102 15.43 0.68 -10.44
C ALA A 102 16.61 -0.06 -9.74
N PRO A 103 16.63 -1.40 -9.72
CA PRO A 103 17.55 -2.18 -8.88
C PRO A 103 19.04 -1.94 -9.11
N ARG A 104 19.42 -1.48 -10.30
CA ARG A 104 20.83 -1.27 -10.70
C ARG A 104 21.14 0.19 -11.10
N ALA A 105 20.17 1.08 -10.93
CA ALA A 105 20.40 2.47 -11.27
C ALA A 105 21.35 3.12 -10.24
N PRO A 106 22.30 3.96 -10.68
CA PRO A 106 23.19 4.71 -9.79
C PRO A 106 22.46 5.91 -9.16
N VAL A 107 21.21 5.71 -8.75
CA VAL A 107 20.32 6.73 -8.17
C VAL A 107 20.07 6.41 -6.72
N ARG A 108 20.17 7.43 -5.87
CA ARG A 108 19.90 7.33 -4.43
C ARG A 108 18.63 8.10 -4.08
N ALA A 109 17.89 7.62 -3.07
CA ALA A 109 16.69 8.29 -2.59
C ALA A 109 16.96 9.74 -2.12
N GLU A 110 18.16 10.00 -1.60
CA GLU A 110 18.64 11.34 -1.23
C GLU A 110 18.52 12.35 -2.36
N LEU A 111 18.90 11.98 -3.59
CA LEU A 111 18.82 12.86 -4.76
C LEU A 111 17.36 13.25 -5.03
N LEU A 112 16.47 12.26 -5.07
CA LEU A 112 15.04 12.51 -5.30
C LEU A 112 14.43 13.38 -4.20
N LEU A 113 14.81 13.12 -2.95
CA LEU A 113 14.35 13.91 -1.80
C LEU A 113 14.85 15.36 -1.89
N ALA A 114 16.12 15.57 -2.19
CA ALA A 114 16.69 16.91 -2.35
C ALA A 114 15.99 17.71 -3.46
N LEU A 115 15.77 17.08 -4.63
CA LEU A 115 15.05 17.69 -5.75
C LEU A 115 13.63 18.11 -5.36
N ALA A 116 12.89 17.24 -4.65
CA ALA A 116 11.53 17.53 -4.22
C ALA A 116 11.49 18.68 -3.21
N LEU A 117 12.39 18.69 -2.22
CA LEU A 117 12.49 19.73 -1.20
C LEU A 117 12.84 21.10 -1.79
N GLU A 118 13.73 21.13 -2.78
CA GLU A 118 14.13 22.35 -3.48
C GLU A 118 12.98 22.94 -4.30
N ALA A 119 12.28 22.09 -5.07
CA ALA A 119 11.20 22.50 -5.98
C ALA A 119 9.90 22.91 -5.27
N ALA A 120 9.69 22.45 -4.04
CA ALA A 120 8.39 22.60 -3.36
C ALA A 120 8.15 23.97 -2.72
N CYS A 121 9.20 24.71 -2.39
CA CYS A 121 9.11 26.00 -1.65
C CYS A 121 8.27 25.88 -0.36
N VAL A 122 8.56 24.87 0.46
CA VAL A 122 7.91 24.60 1.75
C VAL A 122 8.94 24.56 2.87
N ASN A 123 8.47 24.60 4.12
CA ASN A 123 9.35 24.52 5.29
C ASN A 123 9.27 23.18 6.02
N ARG A 124 8.37 22.28 5.58
CA ARG A 124 8.17 20.97 6.18
C ARG A 124 7.89 19.89 5.16
N CYS A 125 8.41 18.68 5.42
CA CYS A 125 8.08 17.47 4.69
C CYS A 125 7.87 16.34 5.70
N ASP A 126 6.70 15.70 5.67
CA ASP A 126 6.38 14.58 6.54
C ASP A 126 6.29 13.30 5.69
N LEU A 127 7.09 12.30 6.03
CA LEU A 127 7.17 11.02 5.36
C LEU A 127 6.77 9.91 6.37
N PRO A 128 5.48 9.65 6.56
CA PRO A 128 5.01 8.59 7.45
C PRO A 128 5.19 7.22 6.81
N ASP A 129 5.06 6.18 7.63
CA ASP A 129 4.88 4.79 7.19
C ASP A 129 5.99 4.24 6.28
N LEU A 130 7.25 4.63 6.54
CA LEU A 130 8.42 4.06 5.88
C LEU A 130 8.66 2.64 6.44
N PRO A 131 8.50 1.57 5.63
CA PRO A 131 8.70 0.20 6.10
C PRO A 131 10.16 -0.09 6.40
N ASP A 132 10.41 -1.19 7.11
CA ASP A 132 11.77 -1.66 7.29
C ASP A 132 12.45 -1.93 5.94
N GLY A 133 13.69 -1.43 5.79
CA GLY A 133 14.42 -1.47 4.52
C GLY A 133 14.02 -0.39 3.51
N ALA A 134 13.12 0.55 3.85
CA ALA A 134 12.83 1.69 2.96
C ALA A 134 14.08 2.54 2.74
N ARG A 135 14.31 2.91 1.47
CA ARG A 135 15.49 3.68 1.05
C ARG A 135 15.50 5.08 1.66
N LEU A 136 14.33 5.66 1.88
CA LEU A 136 14.19 6.97 2.52
C LEU A 136 14.57 6.98 4.00
N ARG A 137 14.54 5.84 4.71
CA ARG A 137 14.94 5.79 6.13
C ARG A 137 16.40 6.15 6.37
N THR A 138 17.23 5.91 5.37
CA THR A 138 18.69 6.18 5.43
C THR A 138 19.11 7.34 4.53
N ALA A 139 18.14 8.00 3.88
CA ALA A 139 18.42 9.14 3.02
C ALA A 139 18.84 10.36 3.85
N GLY A 140 19.93 10.98 3.45
CA GLY A 140 20.32 12.29 3.98
C GLY A 140 19.42 13.40 3.44
N ALA A 141 19.45 14.55 4.11
CA ALA A 141 18.79 15.76 3.63
C ALA A 141 19.80 16.85 3.29
N PRO A 142 19.43 17.82 2.43
CA PRO A 142 20.24 19.01 2.21
C PRO A 142 20.60 19.72 3.53
N ALA A 143 21.75 20.39 3.61
CA ALA A 143 22.23 21.05 4.83
C ALA A 143 21.25 22.08 5.42
N SER A 144 20.36 22.64 4.59
CA SER A 144 19.29 23.56 5.02
C SER A 144 18.09 22.85 5.65
N TRP A 145 18.13 21.51 5.84
CA TRP A 145 17.06 20.73 6.39
C TRP A 145 17.53 19.86 7.56
N ARG A 146 16.71 19.75 8.60
CA ARG A 146 16.90 18.84 9.73
C ARG A 146 15.94 17.68 9.60
N ILE A 147 16.44 16.46 9.78
CA ILE A 147 15.63 15.25 9.83
C ILE A 147 15.38 14.88 11.28
N THR A 148 14.13 14.60 11.62
CA THR A 148 13.71 13.98 12.88
C THR A 148 12.97 12.69 12.57
N ALA A 149 13.49 11.57 13.05
CA ALA A 149 12.81 10.28 12.93
C ALA A 149 11.88 10.06 14.13
N TRP A 150 10.77 9.36 13.89
CA TRP A 150 9.82 8.96 14.93
C TRP A 150 9.30 7.55 14.67
N ASP A 151 8.86 6.87 15.74
CA ASP A 151 8.33 5.52 15.67
C ASP A 151 6.95 5.51 15.00
N GLY A 152 6.85 4.82 13.88
CA GLY A 152 5.58 4.58 13.19
C GLY A 152 4.85 3.34 13.75
N PRO A 153 3.73 2.95 13.13
CA PRO A 153 2.94 1.82 13.57
C PRO A 153 3.66 0.47 13.38
N ASN A 154 3.34 -0.50 14.22
CA ASN A 154 3.70 -1.87 14.00
C ASN A 154 2.91 -2.48 12.83
N CYS A 155 3.59 -3.28 12.05
CA CYS A 155 3.06 -4.00 10.91
C CYS A 155 3.39 -5.49 11.08
N PRO A 156 2.52 -6.30 11.69
CA PRO A 156 2.79 -7.72 11.89
C PRO A 156 2.95 -8.48 10.57
N VAL A 157 3.91 -9.39 10.51
CA VAL A 157 4.24 -10.18 9.32
C VAL A 157 4.31 -11.66 9.68
N LEU A 158 3.61 -12.49 8.92
CA LEU A 158 3.69 -13.94 8.99
C LEU A 158 4.66 -14.45 7.92
N GLN A 159 5.71 -15.17 8.32
CA GLN A 159 6.63 -15.83 7.39
C GLN A 159 5.98 -17.07 6.79
N LEU A 160 6.13 -17.24 5.46
CA LEU A 160 5.60 -18.38 4.72
C LEU A 160 6.67 -19.41 4.33
N ARG A 161 7.96 -19.08 4.47
CA ARG A 161 9.07 -19.98 4.11
C ARG A 161 9.92 -20.33 5.32
N PRO A 162 10.42 -21.59 5.43
CA PRO A 162 10.18 -22.71 4.50
C PRO A 162 8.72 -23.18 4.49
N ASP A 163 8.00 -23.05 5.61
CA ASP A 163 6.58 -23.35 5.79
C ASP A 163 5.88 -22.20 6.52
N PRO A 164 4.57 -22.04 6.36
CA PRO A 164 3.81 -21.02 7.10
C PRO A 164 3.96 -21.18 8.61
N ALA A 165 4.50 -20.16 9.27
CA ALA A 165 4.77 -20.12 10.71
C ALA A 165 3.49 -19.93 11.56
N ILE A 166 2.39 -20.61 11.18
CA ILE A 166 1.11 -20.52 11.86
C ILE A 166 1.16 -21.29 13.20
N PRO A 167 0.81 -20.67 14.34
CA PRO A 167 0.80 -21.31 15.65
C PRO A 167 -0.14 -22.53 15.70
N LYS A 168 0.21 -23.53 16.53
CA LYS A 168 -0.60 -24.76 16.68
C LYS A 168 -2.05 -24.47 17.07
N GLY A 169 -2.28 -23.48 17.93
CA GLY A 169 -3.63 -23.02 18.32
C GLY A 169 -4.44 -22.58 17.11
N MET A 170 -3.89 -21.68 16.30
CA MET A 170 -4.56 -21.18 15.09
C MET A 170 -4.80 -22.31 14.07
N ARG A 171 -3.85 -23.25 13.88
CA ARG A 171 -4.08 -24.43 13.01
C ARG A 171 -5.25 -25.28 13.48
N ARG A 172 -5.43 -25.44 14.81
CA ARG A 172 -6.60 -26.11 15.39
C ARG A 172 -7.89 -25.35 15.12
N ASP A 173 -7.87 -24.03 15.32
CA ASP A 173 -9.03 -23.16 15.13
C ASP A 173 -9.48 -23.14 13.66
N ILE A 174 -8.54 -23.14 12.71
CA ILE A 174 -8.81 -23.27 11.27
C ILE A 174 -9.54 -24.60 10.99
N ARG A 175 -9.01 -25.73 11.51
CA ARG A 175 -9.65 -27.04 11.29
C ARG A 175 -11.07 -27.08 11.87
N GLN A 176 -11.26 -26.52 13.06
CA GLN A 176 -12.58 -26.46 13.69
C GLN A 176 -13.56 -25.58 12.92
N ALA A 177 -13.09 -24.40 12.42
CA ALA A 177 -13.90 -23.51 11.60
C ALA A 177 -14.35 -24.21 10.31
N ARG A 178 -13.43 -24.83 9.58
CA ARG A 178 -13.73 -25.60 8.37
C ARG A 178 -14.73 -26.74 8.66
N HIS A 179 -14.52 -27.50 9.73
CA HIS A 179 -15.43 -28.57 10.11
C HIS A 179 -16.83 -28.06 10.47
N ARG A 180 -16.96 -26.91 11.14
CA ARG A 180 -18.28 -26.28 11.38
C ARG A 180 -18.95 -25.87 10.08
N ALA A 181 -18.21 -25.24 9.17
CA ALA A 181 -18.72 -24.82 7.86
C ALA A 181 -19.16 -26.00 7.00
N GLU A 182 -18.42 -27.10 6.99
CA GLU A 182 -18.82 -28.36 6.30
C GLU A 182 -20.14 -28.91 6.84
N ARG A 183 -20.30 -28.99 8.17
CA ARG A 183 -21.55 -29.43 8.78
C ARG A 183 -22.72 -28.46 8.54
N ALA A 184 -22.40 -27.19 8.31
CA ALA A 184 -23.40 -26.17 7.99
C ALA A 184 -23.87 -26.19 6.53
N GLY A 185 -23.38 -27.13 5.70
CA GLY A 185 -23.77 -27.29 4.30
C GLY A 185 -22.65 -26.97 3.30
N GLY A 186 -21.41 -26.91 3.78
CA GLY A 186 -20.23 -26.68 2.93
C GLY A 186 -19.91 -25.20 2.69
N TRP A 187 -18.74 -24.98 2.13
CA TRP A 187 -18.24 -23.64 1.81
C TRP A 187 -17.49 -23.64 0.48
N THR A 188 -17.48 -22.50 -0.17
CA THR A 188 -16.69 -22.28 -1.41
C THR A 188 -16.02 -20.92 -1.35
N VAL A 189 -14.87 -20.79 -2.05
CA VAL A 189 -14.20 -19.51 -2.25
C VAL A 189 -14.32 -19.12 -3.71
N GLU A 190 -14.67 -17.87 -3.93
CA GLU A 190 -14.73 -17.24 -5.25
C GLU A 190 -13.72 -16.08 -5.27
N ARG A 191 -12.87 -16.05 -6.32
CA ARG A 191 -11.95 -14.94 -6.58
C ARG A 191 -12.57 -14.04 -7.63
N ALA A 192 -12.52 -12.72 -7.40
CA ALA A 192 -13.00 -11.75 -8.36
C ALA A 192 -12.20 -11.80 -9.65
N ASP A 193 -12.90 -11.71 -10.75
CA ASP A 193 -12.42 -11.34 -12.08
C ASP A 193 -13.03 -9.99 -12.50
N LEU A 194 -12.70 -9.50 -13.71
CA LEU A 194 -13.22 -8.22 -14.17
C LEU A 194 -14.75 -8.19 -14.34
N THR A 195 -15.39 -9.34 -14.51
CA THR A 195 -16.84 -9.46 -14.66
C THR A 195 -17.53 -9.43 -13.31
N THR A 196 -17.00 -10.18 -12.35
CA THR A 196 -17.60 -10.32 -11.01
C THR A 196 -17.19 -9.20 -10.05
N LEU A 197 -16.08 -8.48 -10.34
CA LEU A 197 -15.51 -7.46 -9.48
C LEU A 197 -16.52 -6.41 -9.00
N PRO A 198 -17.39 -5.80 -9.84
CA PRO A 198 -18.31 -4.75 -9.35
C PRO A 198 -19.27 -5.27 -8.28
N ALA A 199 -19.83 -6.47 -8.49
CA ALA A 199 -20.76 -7.09 -7.54
C ALA A 199 -20.06 -7.49 -6.23
N LEU A 200 -18.86 -8.09 -6.32
CA LEU A 200 -18.09 -8.53 -5.15
C LEU A 200 -17.52 -7.35 -4.37
N LEU A 201 -17.19 -6.24 -5.04
CA LEU A 201 -16.78 -5.00 -4.38
C LEU A 201 -17.93 -4.36 -3.59
N GLY A 202 -19.15 -4.39 -4.12
CA GLY A 202 -20.35 -3.98 -3.38
C GLY A 202 -20.54 -4.82 -2.11
N GLN A 203 -20.46 -6.14 -2.22
CA GLN A 203 -20.52 -7.04 -1.06
C GLN A 203 -19.40 -6.80 -0.03
N PHE A 204 -18.21 -6.41 -0.50
CA PHE A 204 -17.11 -6.01 0.37
C PHE A 204 -17.48 -4.77 1.20
N PHE A 205 -18.05 -3.75 0.58
CA PHE A 205 -18.45 -2.54 1.30
C PHE A 205 -19.54 -2.85 2.33
N ASP A 206 -20.53 -3.65 1.97
CA ASP A 206 -21.63 -4.02 2.87
C ASP A 206 -21.14 -4.83 4.09
N LEU A 207 -20.34 -5.87 3.87
CA LEU A 207 -19.81 -6.70 4.96
C LEU A 207 -18.79 -5.94 5.84
N HIS A 208 -18.01 -5.03 5.26
CA HIS A 208 -17.15 -4.16 6.03
C HIS A 208 -17.96 -3.22 6.91
N ALA A 209 -18.98 -2.57 6.36
CA ALA A 209 -19.87 -1.68 7.12
C ALA A 209 -20.59 -2.44 8.26
N ALA A 210 -21.15 -3.62 8.00
CA ALA A 210 -21.80 -4.46 9.00
C ALA A 210 -20.86 -4.84 10.16
N ARG A 211 -19.61 -5.19 9.84
CA ARG A 211 -18.57 -5.50 10.84
C ARG A 211 -18.29 -4.33 11.77
N TRP A 212 -18.14 -3.11 11.21
CA TRP A 212 -17.80 -1.92 11.99
C TRP A 212 -18.97 -1.35 12.74
N ALA A 213 -20.19 -1.40 12.17
CA ALA A 213 -21.43 -1.01 12.85
C ALA A 213 -21.61 -1.77 14.16
N ARG A 214 -21.30 -3.08 14.19
CA ARG A 214 -21.36 -3.89 15.40
C ARG A 214 -20.38 -3.45 16.49
N ARG A 215 -19.33 -2.69 16.12
CA ARG A 215 -18.36 -2.08 17.05
C ARG A 215 -18.71 -0.65 17.43
N GLY A 216 -19.83 -0.12 16.93
CA GLY A 216 -20.24 1.27 17.12
C GLY A 216 -19.34 2.28 16.38
N GLN A 217 -18.63 1.85 15.32
CA GLN A 217 -17.72 2.66 14.55
C GLN A 217 -18.11 2.67 13.07
N PRO A 218 -17.88 3.78 12.33
CA PRO A 218 -18.24 3.84 10.92
C PRO A 218 -17.32 2.99 10.02
N GLY A 219 -16.08 2.75 10.43
CA GLY A 219 -15.06 2.09 9.62
C GLY A 219 -14.51 2.97 8.48
N ALA A 220 -13.37 2.58 7.92
CA ALA A 220 -12.68 3.36 6.90
C ALA A 220 -13.51 3.56 5.61
N LEU A 221 -14.38 2.60 5.27
CA LEU A 221 -15.22 2.65 4.06
C LEU A 221 -16.56 3.39 4.27
N ALA A 222 -16.76 4.06 5.40
CA ALA A 222 -17.93 4.95 5.58
C ALA A 222 -17.77 6.26 4.80
N ASP A 223 -16.55 6.70 4.56
CA ASP A 223 -16.22 7.86 3.76
C ASP A 223 -16.50 7.59 2.27
N ALA A 224 -17.28 8.47 1.63
CA ALA A 224 -17.68 8.32 0.23
C ALA A 224 -16.49 8.44 -0.73
N ASP A 225 -15.51 9.29 -0.43
CA ASP A 225 -14.33 9.46 -1.25
C ASP A 225 -13.41 8.24 -1.17
N VAL A 226 -13.30 7.61 0.02
CA VAL A 226 -12.59 6.35 0.18
C VAL A 226 -13.27 5.22 -0.61
N ARG A 227 -14.59 5.14 -0.61
CA ARG A 227 -15.31 4.19 -1.47
C ARG A 227 -15.04 4.44 -2.96
N ARG A 228 -15.20 5.70 -3.40
CA ARG A 228 -14.95 6.11 -4.79
C ARG A 228 -13.52 5.77 -5.23
N PHE A 229 -12.55 5.97 -4.34
CA PHE A 229 -11.17 5.55 -4.59
C PHE A 229 -11.09 4.05 -4.89
N HIS A 230 -11.66 3.19 -4.03
CA HIS A 230 -11.61 1.74 -4.24
C HIS A 230 -12.37 1.29 -5.49
N GLU A 231 -13.51 1.89 -5.78
CA GLU A 231 -14.26 1.63 -7.02
C GLU A 231 -13.44 1.97 -8.27
N THR A 232 -12.72 3.09 -8.23
CA THR A 232 -11.87 3.54 -9.34
C THR A 232 -10.58 2.72 -9.45
N ALA A 233 -9.95 2.36 -8.33
CA ALA A 233 -8.67 1.66 -8.30
C ALA A 233 -8.79 0.16 -8.59
N ALA A 234 -9.84 -0.49 -8.08
CA ALA A 234 -9.95 -1.95 -8.10
C ALA A 234 -9.83 -2.58 -9.50
N PRO A 235 -10.47 -2.06 -10.58
CA PRO A 235 -10.30 -2.62 -11.92
C PRO A 235 -8.86 -2.53 -12.44
N GLY A 236 -8.18 -1.42 -12.19
CA GLY A 236 -6.78 -1.21 -12.58
C GLY A 236 -5.84 -2.14 -11.81
N LEU A 237 -6.03 -2.23 -10.50
CA LEU A 237 -5.26 -3.13 -9.62
C LEU A 237 -5.46 -4.61 -10.00
N LEU A 238 -6.68 -5.00 -10.37
CA LEU A 238 -6.96 -6.36 -10.79
C LEU A 238 -6.27 -6.69 -12.12
N ARG A 239 -6.33 -5.79 -13.13
CA ARG A 239 -5.62 -5.97 -14.41
C ARG A 239 -4.09 -6.02 -14.23
N ALA A 240 -3.56 -5.25 -13.28
CA ALA A 240 -2.13 -5.26 -12.95
C ALA A 240 -1.70 -6.50 -12.14
N GLY A 241 -2.63 -7.38 -11.74
CA GLY A 241 -2.34 -8.53 -10.89
C GLY A 241 -2.01 -8.16 -9.44
N ILE A 242 -2.35 -6.93 -9.03
CA ILE A 242 -2.10 -6.42 -7.67
C ILE A 242 -3.27 -6.74 -6.74
N LEU A 243 -4.52 -6.59 -7.21
CA LEU A 243 -5.69 -6.89 -6.37
C LEU A 243 -5.97 -8.39 -6.34
N ARG A 244 -6.18 -8.90 -5.13
CA ARG A 244 -6.82 -10.19 -4.86
C ARG A 244 -8.02 -9.94 -3.96
N LEU A 245 -9.21 -9.90 -4.56
CA LEU A 245 -10.48 -9.84 -3.86
C LEU A 245 -11.09 -11.23 -3.86
N GLU A 246 -11.24 -11.82 -2.68
CA GLU A 246 -11.83 -13.16 -2.52
C GLU A 246 -12.99 -13.12 -1.52
N VAL A 247 -14.00 -13.90 -1.81
CA VAL A 247 -15.18 -14.07 -0.95
C VAL A 247 -15.35 -15.53 -0.55
N LEU A 248 -15.84 -15.73 0.68
CA LEU A 248 -16.29 -17.03 1.17
C LEU A 248 -17.82 -17.11 1.11
N ARG A 249 -18.32 -18.18 0.52
CA ARG A 249 -19.75 -18.49 0.53
C ARG A 249 -20.04 -19.66 1.47
N LEU A 250 -21.05 -19.49 2.30
CA LEU A 250 -21.70 -20.57 3.05
C LEU A 250 -23.12 -20.70 2.56
N ARG A 251 -23.56 -21.90 2.18
CA ARG A 251 -24.90 -22.13 1.64
C ARG A 251 -25.28 -21.17 0.52
N GLY A 252 -24.32 -20.85 -0.37
CA GLY A 252 -24.51 -19.91 -1.48
C GLY A 252 -24.46 -18.41 -1.11
N ARG A 253 -24.53 -18.04 0.18
CA ARG A 253 -24.44 -16.64 0.63
C ARG A 253 -23.00 -16.23 0.86
N ILE A 254 -22.61 -15.02 0.45
CA ILE A 254 -21.31 -14.43 0.79
C ILE A 254 -21.33 -14.03 2.26
N VAL A 255 -20.40 -14.58 3.06
CA VAL A 255 -20.29 -14.37 4.51
C VAL A 255 -18.94 -13.80 4.95
N ALA A 256 -17.95 -13.78 4.07
CA ALA A 256 -16.70 -13.10 4.31
C ALA A 256 -16.11 -12.61 2.98
N VAL A 257 -15.34 -11.55 3.07
CA VAL A 257 -14.60 -10.96 1.95
C VAL A 257 -13.27 -10.43 2.44
N ILE A 258 -12.23 -10.61 1.65
CA ILE A 258 -10.89 -10.04 1.89
C ILE A 258 -10.43 -9.34 0.63
N TYR A 259 -10.07 -8.07 0.80
CA TYR A 259 -9.39 -7.23 -0.18
C TYR A 259 -7.91 -7.26 0.16
N ALA A 260 -7.13 -7.99 -0.60
CA ALA A 260 -5.70 -8.11 -0.42
C ALA A 260 -4.94 -7.55 -1.61
N LEU A 261 -3.71 -7.12 -1.37
CA LEU A 261 -2.81 -6.60 -2.39
C LEU A 261 -1.60 -7.53 -2.52
N LEU A 262 -1.18 -7.77 -3.74
CA LEU A 262 -0.08 -8.68 -4.08
C LEU A 262 1.14 -7.95 -4.60
N THR A 263 2.30 -8.45 -4.24
CA THR A 263 3.57 -8.20 -4.94
C THR A 263 4.20 -9.53 -5.30
N ALA A 264 5.35 -9.55 -5.96
CA ALA A 264 6.05 -10.80 -6.28
C ALA A 264 6.24 -11.69 -5.03
N ASP A 265 6.59 -11.08 -3.88
CA ASP A 265 6.98 -11.79 -2.67
C ASP A 265 5.95 -11.77 -1.54
N ARG A 266 4.91 -10.92 -1.62
CA ARG A 266 4.01 -10.64 -0.49
C ARG A 266 2.55 -10.80 -0.84
N LEU A 267 1.78 -11.27 0.14
CA LEU A 267 0.34 -11.09 0.23
C LEU A 267 0.06 -10.07 1.34
N CYS A 268 -0.45 -8.90 1.00
CA CYS A 268 -0.79 -7.86 1.96
C CYS A 268 -2.29 -7.91 2.27
N PHE A 269 -2.69 -8.25 3.48
CA PHE A 269 -4.08 -8.16 3.93
C PHE A 269 -4.44 -6.71 4.21
N TYR A 270 -5.15 -6.08 3.26
CA TYR A 270 -5.45 -4.66 3.35
C TYR A 270 -6.74 -4.38 4.14
N LEU A 271 -7.87 -4.87 3.66
CA LEU A 271 -9.17 -4.72 4.33
C LEU A 271 -9.98 -6.01 4.25
N GLY A 272 -10.96 -6.15 5.14
CA GLY A 272 -11.87 -7.29 5.11
C GLY A 272 -13.16 -7.04 5.85
N GLY A 273 -14.19 -7.79 5.46
CA GLY A 273 -15.49 -7.82 6.09
C GLY A 273 -15.96 -9.25 6.30
N PHE A 274 -16.81 -9.47 7.26
CA PHE A 274 -17.52 -10.74 7.45
C PHE A 274 -18.89 -10.49 8.04
N ASP A 275 -19.80 -11.39 7.74
CA ASP A 275 -21.16 -11.38 8.28
C ASP A 275 -21.11 -11.68 9.79
N PRO A 276 -21.52 -10.74 10.64
CA PRO A 276 -21.52 -10.96 12.08
C PRO A 276 -22.48 -12.09 12.53
N GLU A 277 -23.51 -12.40 11.76
CA GLU A 277 -24.44 -13.49 12.06
C GLU A 277 -23.80 -14.87 11.82
N GLY A 278 -22.84 -14.96 10.89
CA GLY A 278 -22.05 -16.17 10.63
C GLY A 278 -20.83 -16.33 11.53
N ALA A 279 -20.74 -15.64 12.65
CA ALA A 279 -19.55 -15.65 13.52
C ALA A 279 -19.19 -17.03 14.09
N TYR A 280 -20.18 -17.91 14.28
CA TYR A 280 -19.95 -19.28 14.79
C TYR A 280 -19.08 -20.13 13.87
N GLU A 281 -19.26 -20.05 12.56
CA GLU A 281 -18.47 -20.75 11.56
C GLU A 281 -17.08 -20.12 11.36
N SER A 282 -16.85 -18.92 11.89
CA SER A 282 -15.61 -18.15 11.76
C SER A 282 -15.16 -17.98 10.29
N PRO A 283 -16.02 -17.40 9.42
CA PRO A 283 -15.78 -17.38 7.98
C PRO A 283 -14.54 -16.56 7.60
N GLY A 284 -14.22 -15.51 8.34
CA GLY A 284 -12.99 -14.75 8.15
C GLY A 284 -11.73 -15.59 8.37
N THR A 285 -11.75 -16.51 9.35
CA THR A 285 -10.63 -17.44 9.60
C THR A 285 -10.46 -18.43 8.46
N ILE A 286 -11.56 -18.96 7.91
CA ILE A 286 -11.52 -19.92 6.79
C ILE A 286 -10.94 -19.23 5.53
N LEU A 287 -11.46 -18.04 5.20
CA LEU A 287 -11.02 -17.31 4.01
C LEU A 287 -9.56 -16.89 4.12
N MET A 288 -9.14 -16.37 5.29
CA MET A 288 -7.73 -16.01 5.52
C MET A 288 -6.83 -17.23 5.42
N ALA A 289 -7.23 -18.39 5.97
CA ALA A 289 -6.47 -19.63 5.85
C ALA A 289 -6.31 -20.06 4.40
N HIS A 290 -7.38 -19.98 3.60
CA HIS A 290 -7.33 -20.26 2.17
C HIS A 290 -6.30 -19.37 1.46
N MET A 291 -6.36 -18.06 1.69
CA MET A 291 -5.45 -17.11 1.04
C MET A 291 -3.98 -17.28 1.47
N VAL A 292 -3.73 -17.63 2.75
CA VAL A 292 -2.38 -17.93 3.26
C VAL A 292 -1.83 -19.20 2.60
N GLU A 293 -2.65 -20.25 2.47
CA GLU A 293 -2.28 -21.50 1.81
C GLU A 293 -2.01 -21.29 0.31
N GLU A 294 -2.82 -20.47 -0.37
CA GLU A 294 -2.58 -20.05 -1.76
C GLU A 294 -1.25 -19.30 -1.91
N ALA A 295 -1.00 -18.30 -1.05
CA ALA A 295 0.23 -17.52 -1.07
C ALA A 295 1.47 -18.41 -0.86
N ALA A 296 1.38 -19.40 0.02
CA ALA A 296 2.46 -20.38 0.24
C ALA A 296 2.68 -21.26 -1.00
N ARG A 297 1.61 -21.76 -1.65
CA ARG A 297 1.68 -22.54 -2.90
C ARG A 297 2.27 -21.71 -4.07
N GLU A 298 1.95 -20.42 -4.12
CA GLU A 298 2.54 -19.46 -5.06
C GLU A 298 3.99 -19.09 -4.72
N LYS A 299 4.56 -19.69 -3.67
CA LYS A 299 5.93 -19.46 -3.20
C LYS A 299 6.21 -18.02 -2.79
N ARG A 300 5.19 -17.29 -2.31
CA ARG A 300 5.40 -15.98 -1.68
C ARG A 300 6.18 -16.15 -0.40
N ARG A 301 6.92 -15.13 -0.02
CA ARG A 301 7.80 -15.15 1.15
C ARG A 301 7.03 -14.92 2.44
N GLU A 302 6.05 -14.02 2.40
CA GLU A 302 5.37 -13.55 3.61
C GLU A 302 3.93 -13.09 3.36
N VAL A 303 3.14 -13.14 4.43
CA VAL A 303 1.89 -12.41 4.57
C VAL A 303 2.14 -11.18 5.41
N HIS A 304 1.84 -10.01 4.89
CA HIS A 304 1.96 -8.73 5.56
C HIS A 304 0.57 -8.26 6.01
N PHE A 305 0.36 -8.13 7.32
CA PHE A 305 -0.93 -7.72 7.87
C PHE A 305 -1.13 -6.21 7.89
N LEU A 306 -0.15 -5.46 7.37
CA LEU A 306 -0.17 -4.00 7.30
C LEU A 306 -0.29 -3.35 8.69
N ARG A 307 -0.61 -2.05 8.75
CA ARG A 307 -0.64 -1.29 10.01
C ARG A 307 -1.65 -1.85 11.01
N GLY A 308 -1.32 -1.75 12.29
CA GLY A 308 -2.21 -2.03 13.41
C GLY A 308 -1.83 -3.28 14.19
N GLU A 309 -2.21 -3.27 15.47
CA GLU A 309 -1.84 -4.28 16.47
C GLU A 309 -3.06 -5.12 16.90
N GLU A 310 -3.96 -5.39 15.94
CA GLU A 310 -5.13 -6.20 16.24
C GLU A 310 -4.73 -7.63 16.62
N THR A 311 -5.28 -8.10 17.72
CA THR A 311 -4.95 -9.39 18.36
C THR A 311 -4.94 -10.58 17.38
N TYR A 312 -5.82 -10.56 16.37
CA TYR A 312 -5.88 -11.65 15.40
C TYR A 312 -4.59 -11.79 14.58
N LYS A 313 -3.88 -10.69 14.28
CA LYS A 313 -2.64 -10.71 13.51
C LYS A 313 -1.56 -11.54 14.23
N TYR A 314 -1.47 -11.37 15.53
CA TYR A 314 -0.54 -12.13 16.40
C TYR A 314 -1.00 -13.57 16.61
N ALA A 315 -2.32 -13.80 16.72
CA ALA A 315 -2.87 -15.16 16.77
C ALA A 315 -2.52 -15.97 15.51
N TRP A 316 -2.38 -15.31 14.35
CA TRP A 316 -1.88 -15.91 13.10
C TRP A 316 -0.37 -16.13 13.07
N GLY A 317 0.38 -15.67 14.07
CA GLY A 317 1.83 -15.77 14.12
C GLY A 317 2.56 -14.57 13.53
N GLY A 318 1.87 -13.43 13.42
CA GLY A 318 2.49 -12.18 13.00
C GLY A 318 3.57 -11.73 13.98
N ILE A 319 4.73 -11.36 13.44
CA ILE A 319 5.86 -10.76 14.18
C ILE A 319 5.98 -9.32 13.71
N ASP A 320 6.11 -8.40 14.65
CA ASP A 320 6.16 -6.97 14.36
C ASP A 320 7.35 -6.59 13.48
N ARG A 321 7.06 -5.79 12.47
CA ARG A 321 8.00 -4.92 11.78
C ARG A 321 7.49 -3.50 11.95
N ARG A 322 8.31 -2.65 12.56
CA ARG A 322 7.92 -1.27 12.83
C ARG A 322 8.24 -0.37 11.65
N ASN A 323 7.25 0.36 11.19
CA ASN A 323 7.47 1.48 10.29
C ASN A 323 8.17 2.63 11.03
N THR A 324 8.80 3.51 10.27
CA THR A 324 9.41 4.75 10.78
C THR A 324 8.78 5.92 10.05
N GLY A 325 8.52 7.00 10.74
CA GLY A 325 8.20 8.27 10.10
C GLY A 325 9.41 9.21 10.15
N LEU A 326 9.53 10.07 9.14
CA LEU A 326 10.50 11.15 9.11
C LEU A 326 9.76 12.48 8.97
N THR A 327 10.17 13.46 9.78
CA THR A 327 9.82 14.86 9.60
C THR A 327 11.07 15.62 9.22
N LEU A 328 11.04 16.30 8.08
CA LEU A 328 12.08 17.21 7.65
C LEU A 328 11.58 18.64 7.86
N SER A 329 12.37 19.45 8.54
CA SER A 329 12.08 20.86 8.79
C SER A 329 13.22 21.72 8.28
N ARG A 330 12.88 22.83 7.63
CA ARG A 330 13.89 23.78 7.15
C ARG A 330 14.58 24.43 8.34
N VAL A 331 15.90 24.48 8.30
CA VAL A 331 16.68 25.17 9.32
C VAL A 331 16.55 26.67 9.07
N GLU A 332 16.03 27.41 10.05
CA GLU A 332 16.04 28.86 9.98
C GLU A 332 17.50 29.33 9.95
N THR A 333 17.91 29.98 8.88
CA THR A 333 19.14 30.74 8.86
C THR A 333 18.92 31.95 9.76
N THR A 334 19.32 31.84 11.01
CA THR A 334 19.48 33.01 11.88
C THR A 334 20.43 33.95 11.12
N GLY A 335 19.88 35.00 10.55
CA GLY A 335 20.67 36.03 9.88
C GLY A 335 21.71 36.58 10.90
N ALA A 336 22.96 36.47 10.49
CA ALA A 336 24.07 37.15 11.16
C ALA A 336 24.02 38.65 10.84
#